data_0ecd585bcf37801e52ea828b5a7e7d9c
#
_entry.id   0ecd585bcf37801e52ea828b5a7e7d9c
#
_cell.length_a   1.000
_cell.length_b   1.000
_cell.length_c   1.000
_cell.angle_alpha   90.00
_cell.angle_beta   90.00
_cell.angle_gamma   90.00
#
_symmetry.space_group_name_H-M   'P 1'
#
loop_
_entity.id
_entity.type
_entity.pdbx_description
1 polymer ?
#
loop_
_entity_poly.entity_id
_entity_poly.type
_entity_poly.pdbx_seq_one_letter_code
_entity_poly.pdbx_strand_id
1 'polypeptide(L)'
;MAIKNRVTEMLGVETPIVQAPMGWIARSQLASAVSNAGGMGIIETSSGELDVIKEEIKRMRTLTDKPFGVNIAQAFVRDPAIADFVIEQGVTFVTTSAGSPTKYTAQLKSAGLTVFHVVPTLQAALKAVDAGVDGLIVEGSEGGGFKNPRDVATMVLLPLVRSKVDVPIIAAGGFVDGKTMAAAFA
;
A
#
# COMPACT_ATOMS: atom_id res chain seq x y z
N MET A 1 1.51 -20.16 -13.03
CA MET A 1 2.11 -19.21 -14.03
C MET A 1 2.18 -17.87 -13.32
N ALA A 2 3.37 -17.32 -13.09
CA ALA A 2 3.51 -16.01 -12.44
C ALA A 2 3.08 -14.89 -13.41
N ILE A 3 2.24 -13.98 -12.97
CA ILE A 3 1.84 -12.80 -13.74
C ILE A 3 2.91 -11.72 -13.50
N LYS A 4 3.77 -11.50 -14.49
CA LYS A 4 4.77 -10.44 -14.45
C LYS A 4 4.18 -9.11 -14.91
N ASN A 5 4.30 -8.09 -14.09
CA ASN A 5 3.95 -6.71 -14.41
C ASN A 5 4.82 -5.74 -13.61
N ARG A 6 4.70 -4.44 -13.89
CA ARG A 6 5.50 -3.39 -13.21
C ARG A 6 5.42 -3.44 -11.68
N VAL A 7 4.26 -3.80 -11.12
CA VAL A 7 4.08 -3.90 -9.66
C VAL A 7 4.80 -5.13 -9.12
N THR A 8 4.60 -6.32 -9.71
CA THR A 8 5.25 -7.54 -9.23
C THR A 8 6.77 -7.47 -9.33
N GLU A 9 7.30 -6.87 -10.39
CA GLU A 9 8.75 -6.68 -10.56
C GLU A 9 9.30 -5.68 -9.52
N MET A 10 8.61 -4.57 -9.30
CA MET A 10 9.02 -3.54 -8.33
C MET A 10 8.97 -4.05 -6.89
N LEU A 11 7.96 -4.84 -6.54
CA LEU A 11 7.75 -5.36 -5.18
C LEU A 11 8.46 -6.70 -4.92
N GLY A 12 8.99 -7.35 -5.95
CA GLY A 12 9.64 -8.65 -5.83
C GLY A 12 8.68 -9.79 -5.44
N VAL A 13 7.42 -9.73 -5.89
CA VAL A 13 6.38 -10.72 -5.58
C VAL A 13 6.00 -11.54 -6.81
N GLU A 14 5.51 -12.76 -6.57
CA GLU A 14 5.14 -13.71 -7.62
C GLU A 14 3.69 -13.49 -8.11
N THR A 15 2.83 -13.06 -7.20
CA THR A 15 1.39 -12.87 -7.41
C THR A 15 1.04 -11.39 -7.28
N PRO A 16 0.34 -10.77 -8.25
CA PRO A 16 0.00 -9.35 -8.21
C PRO A 16 -1.18 -9.08 -7.26
N ILE A 17 -1.03 -9.49 -6.02
CA ILE A 17 -2.00 -9.28 -4.93
C ILE A 17 -1.27 -8.62 -3.77
N VAL A 18 -1.80 -7.48 -3.33
CA VAL A 18 -1.32 -6.74 -2.17
C VAL A 18 -2.41 -6.73 -1.12
N GLN A 19 -2.09 -7.21 0.08
CA GLN A 19 -3.03 -7.21 1.18
C GLN A 19 -3.25 -5.79 1.71
N ALA A 20 -4.51 -5.40 1.90
CA ALA A 20 -4.84 -4.10 2.46
C ALA A 20 -4.38 -3.96 3.93
N PRO A 21 -3.90 -2.78 4.35
CA PRO A 21 -3.62 -2.50 5.75
C PRO A 21 -4.94 -2.30 6.49
N MET A 22 -5.27 -3.23 7.36
CA MET A 22 -6.50 -3.21 8.16
C MET A 22 -6.13 -3.08 9.64
N GLY A 23 -6.58 -2.01 10.29
CA GLY A 23 -6.32 -1.76 11.71
C GLY A 23 -6.64 -2.98 12.57
N TRP A 24 -5.74 -3.35 13.48
CA TRP A 24 -5.81 -4.51 14.39
C TRP A 24 -5.77 -5.89 13.71
N ILE A 25 -5.95 -5.99 12.40
CA ILE A 25 -6.03 -7.24 11.64
C ILE A 25 -4.76 -7.50 10.85
N ALA A 26 -4.27 -6.50 10.12
CA ALA A 26 -3.10 -6.60 9.24
C ALA A 26 -1.79 -6.54 10.03
N ARG A 27 -1.51 -7.60 10.77
CA ARG A 27 -0.32 -7.82 11.58
C ARG A 27 0.51 -8.96 11.04
N SER A 28 1.59 -9.29 11.71
CA SER A 28 2.59 -10.26 11.25
C SER A 28 2.00 -11.60 10.82
N GLN A 29 0.99 -12.11 11.51
CA GLN A 29 0.38 -13.40 11.20
C GLN A 29 -0.33 -13.39 9.84
N LEU A 30 -1.15 -12.38 9.54
CA LEU A 30 -1.82 -12.26 8.25
C LEU A 30 -0.83 -11.88 7.16
N ALA A 31 0.00 -10.86 7.42
CA ALA A 31 0.95 -10.37 6.43
C ALA A 31 1.95 -11.44 5.99
N SER A 32 2.46 -12.26 6.93
CA SER A 32 3.37 -13.36 6.58
C SER A 32 2.70 -14.46 5.77
N ALA A 33 1.44 -14.78 6.07
CA ALA A 33 0.70 -15.76 5.28
C ALA A 33 0.51 -15.30 3.82
N VAL A 34 0.21 -14.01 3.61
CA VAL A 34 0.11 -13.41 2.27
C VAL A 34 1.46 -13.41 1.56
N SER A 35 2.53 -12.99 2.23
CA SER A 35 3.88 -13.00 1.66
C SER A 35 4.35 -14.41 1.30
N ASN A 36 4.11 -15.40 2.16
CA ASN A 36 4.42 -16.80 1.90
C ASN A 36 3.63 -17.40 0.73
N ALA A 37 2.42 -16.88 0.48
CA ALA A 37 1.62 -17.23 -0.69
C ALA A 37 2.06 -16.52 -1.99
N GLY A 38 3.14 -15.73 -1.94
CA GLY A 38 3.72 -15.03 -3.09
C GLY A 38 3.14 -13.64 -3.37
N GLY A 39 2.24 -13.12 -2.55
CA GLY A 39 1.72 -11.76 -2.60
C GLY A 39 2.55 -10.78 -1.76
N MET A 40 2.06 -9.56 -1.59
CA MET A 40 2.65 -8.55 -0.72
C MET A 40 1.83 -8.41 0.57
N GLY A 41 2.34 -8.94 1.67
CA GLY A 41 1.77 -8.70 3.01
C GLY A 41 2.12 -7.29 3.50
N ILE A 42 1.19 -6.63 4.19
CA ILE A 42 1.41 -5.28 4.74
C ILE A 42 1.04 -5.26 6.21
N ILE A 43 1.95 -4.75 7.04
CA ILE A 43 1.70 -4.47 8.46
C ILE A 43 1.10 -3.07 8.58
N GLU A 44 -0.01 -2.95 9.30
CA GLU A 44 -0.64 -1.68 9.62
C GLU A 44 0.05 -0.98 10.78
N THR A 45 -0.03 0.36 10.85
CA THR A 45 0.52 1.15 11.96
C THR A 45 -0.53 2.00 12.69
N SER A 46 -1.79 1.96 12.26
CA SER A 46 -2.83 2.87 12.73
C SER A 46 -3.38 2.52 14.12
N SER A 47 -3.25 1.28 14.54
CA SER A 47 -3.88 0.74 15.74
C SER A 47 -2.94 0.56 16.92
N GLY A 48 -1.63 0.83 16.76
CA GLY A 48 -0.62 0.53 17.76
C GLY A 48 0.32 1.67 18.07
N GLU A 49 1.01 1.52 19.18
CA GLU A 49 2.20 2.29 19.52
C GLU A 49 3.40 1.72 18.76
N LEU A 50 4.45 2.51 18.54
CA LEU A 50 5.61 2.10 17.76
C LEU A 50 6.28 0.83 18.27
N ASP A 51 6.33 0.65 19.59
CA ASP A 51 6.90 -0.57 20.20
C ASP A 51 6.11 -1.84 19.82
N VAL A 52 4.78 -1.75 19.79
CA VAL A 52 3.91 -2.86 19.34
C VAL A 52 4.15 -3.17 17.87
N ILE A 53 4.25 -2.15 17.03
CA ILE A 53 4.54 -2.33 15.59
C ILE A 53 5.93 -2.92 15.38
N LYS A 54 6.93 -2.51 16.17
CA LYS A 54 8.28 -3.07 16.14
C LYS A 54 8.29 -4.57 16.43
N GLU A 55 7.55 -5.01 17.44
CA GLU A 55 7.44 -6.44 17.74
C GLU A 55 6.70 -7.20 16.63
N GLU A 56 5.68 -6.61 16.01
CA GLU A 56 5.02 -7.20 14.85
C GLU A 56 5.97 -7.34 13.65
N ILE A 57 6.80 -6.33 13.36
CA ILE A 57 7.80 -6.40 12.27
C ILE A 57 8.88 -7.45 12.60
N LYS A 58 9.34 -7.51 13.85
CA LYS A 58 10.29 -8.52 14.30
C LYS A 58 9.71 -9.95 14.15
N ARG A 59 8.47 -10.14 14.60
CA ARG A 59 7.74 -11.39 14.45
C ARG A 59 7.54 -11.76 12.98
N MET A 60 7.21 -10.79 12.12
CA MET A 60 7.09 -10.99 10.68
C MET A 60 8.33 -11.67 10.10
N ARG A 61 9.53 -11.21 10.49
CA ARG A 61 10.81 -11.78 10.02
C ARG A 61 11.10 -13.19 10.53
N THR A 62 10.42 -13.65 11.57
CA THR A 62 10.50 -15.07 12.02
C THR A 62 9.51 -15.96 11.27
N LEU A 63 8.52 -15.39 10.62
CA LEU A 63 7.43 -16.11 9.93
C LEU A 63 7.63 -16.20 8.41
N THR A 64 8.47 -15.34 7.84
CA THR A 64 8.71 -15.30 6.39
C THR A 64 10.04 -14.63 6.05
N ASP A 65 10.69 -15.16 5.00
CA ASP A 65 11.85 -14.54 4.33
C ASP A 65 11.41 -13.76 3.07
N LYS A 66 10.11 -13.75 2.77
CA LYS A 66 9.55 -13.07 1.60
C LYS A 66 9.38 -11.56 1.85
N PRO A 67 9.30 -10.74 0.78
CA PRO A 67 9.04 -9.31 0.91
C PRO A 67 7.74 -9.01 1.65
N PHE A 68 7.74 -7.94 2.41
CA PHE A 68 6.54 -7.35 3.04
C PHE A 68 6.67 -5.84 3.14
N GLY A 69 5.56 -5.17 3.32
CA GLY A 69 5.49 -3.72 3.47
C GLY A 69 4.89 -3.28 4.80
N VAL A 70 4.92 -1.97 5.00
CA VAL A 70 4.30 -1.28 6.14
C VAL A 70 3.42 -0.15 5.62
N ASN A 71 2.25 0.05 6.21
CA ASN A 71 1.39 1.18 5.89
C ASN A 71 1.51 2.29 6.94
N ILE A 72 1.63 3.54 6.50
CA ILE A 72 1.52 4.74 7.31
C ILE A 72 0.17 5.41 7.03
N ALA A 73 -0.82 5.15 7.88
CA ALA A 73 -2.13 5.80 7.81
C ALA A 73 -2.06 7.17 8.51
N GLN A 74 -1.77 8.23 7.74
CA GLN A 74 -1.33 9.53 8.25
C GLN A 74 -2.30 10.21 9.22
N ALA A 75 -3.61 10.02 9.04
CA ALA A 75 -4.63 10.58 9.95
C ALA A 75 -4.59 9.96 11.35
N PHE A 76 -3.98 8.78 11.50
CA PHE A 76 -3.90 8.03 12.75
C PHE A 76 -2.50 8.02 13.38
N VAL A 77 -1.55 8.68 12.75
CA VAL A 77 -0.19 8.79 13.26
C VAL A 77 -0.19 9.59 14.57
N ARG A 78 0.24 8.96 15.65
CA ARG A 78 0.37 9.56 16.98
C ARG A 78 1.79 10.05 17.23
N ASP A 79 2.78 9.31 16.74
CA ASP A 79 4.19 9.64 16.89
C ASP A 79 4.73 10.23 15.58
N PRO A 80 5.21 11.48 15.57
CA PRO A 80 5.76 12.11 14.37
C PRO A 80 7.02 11.40 13.82
N ALA A 81 7.72 10.59 14.63
CA ALA A 81 8.89 9.82 14.23
C ALA A 81 8.54 8.56 13.40
N ILE A 82 7.28 8.33 13.06
CA ILE A 82 6.84 7.13 12.33
C ILE A 82 7.65 6.85 11.06
N ALA A 83 8.03 7.86 10.30
CA ALA A 83 8.81 7.66 9.08
C ALA A 83 10.24 7.21 9.39
N ASP A 84 10.91 7.85 10.36
CA ASP A 84 12.24 7.44 10.82
C ASP A 84 12.19 6.02 11.39
N PHE A 85 11.18 5.73 12.21
CA PHE A 85 10.94 4.39 12.74
C PHE A 85 10.84 3.34 11.62
N VAL A 86 10.02 3.57 10.59
CA VAL A 86 9.85 2.63 9.48
C VAL A 86 11.15 2.43 8.70
N ILE A 87 11.93 3.50 8.49
CA ILE A 87 13.26 3.44 7.87
C ILE A 87 14.20 2.57 8.71
N GLU A 88 14.28 2.81 10.01
CA GLU A 88 15.10 2.05 10.94
C GLU A 88 14.75 0.56 11.00
N GLN A 89 13.48 0.23 10.77
CA GLN A 89 13.06 -1.18 10.69
C GLN A 89 13.56 -1.88 9.41
N GLY A 90 14.15 -1.18 8.44
CA GLY A 90 14.73 -1.76 7.23
C GLY A 90 13.70 -2.45 6.33
N VAL A 91 12.46 -1.96 6.30
CA VAL A 91 11.46 -2.37 5.30
C VAL A 91 11.76 -1.70 3.97
N THR A 92 11.37 -2.34 2.87
CA THR A 92 11.67 -1.83 1.52
C THR A 92 10.47 -1.22 0.82
N PHE A 93 9.26 -1.54 1.27
CA PHE A 93 8.00 -1.07 0.69
C PHE A 93 7.11 -0.41 1.74
N VAL A 94 6.66 0.80 1.42
CA VAL A 94 5.76 1.57 2.28
C VAL A 94 4.56 2.04 1.48
N THR A 95 3.37 1.84 2.05
CA THR A 95 2.18 2.51 1.57
C THR A 95 1.82 3.65 2.50
N THR A 96 1.41 4.79 1.95
CA THR A 96 0.90 5.92 2.72
C THR A 96 -0.57 6.19 2.38
N SER A 97 -1.38 6.51 3.37
CA SER A 97 -2.81 6.73 3.20
C SER A 97 -3.36 7.79 4.14
N ALA A 98 -4.61 8.20 3.93
CA ALA A 98 -5.36 9.11 4.81
C ALA A 98 -4.62 10.42 5.15
N GLY A 99 -3.98 11.04 4.15
CA GLY A 99 -3.23 12.28 4.34
C GLY A 99 -2.60 12.82 3.06
N SER A 100 -1.62 13.71 3.20
CA SER A 100 -0.92 14.30 2.04
C SER A 100 0.22 13.42 1.55
N PRO A 101 0.34 13.14 0.24
CA PRO A 101 1.49 12.41 -0.29
C PRO A 101 2.81 13.13 -0.06
N THR A 102 2.80 14.45 0.08
CA THR A 102 4.04 15.23 0.29
C THR A 102 4.65 15.07 1.69
N LYS A 103 3.89 14.53 2.67
CA LYS A 103 4.31 14.55 4.07
C LYS A 103 5.54 13.66 4.34
N TYR A 104 5.57 12.46 3.76
CA TYR A 104 6.62 11.47 4.03
C TYR A 104 7.36 10.98 2.78
N THR A 105 6.83 11.23 1.57
CA THR A 105 7.37 10.65 0.34
C THR A 105 8.84 10.97 0.14
N ALA A 106 9.24 12.22 0.23
CA ALA A 106 10.63 12.61 0.02
C ALA A 106 11.59 11.95 1.02
N GLN A 107 11.22 11.89 2.30
CA GLN A 107 12.01 11.26 3.36
C GLN A 107 12.16 9.75 3.12
N LEU A 108 11.07 9.04 2.88
CA LEU A 108 11.08 7.60 2.64
C LEU A 108 11.86 7.24 1.37
N LYS A 109 11.68 8.02 0.30
CA LYS A 109 12.40 7.84 -0.96
C LYS A 109 13.91 8.09 -0.83
N SER A 110 14.32 9.11 -0.09
CA SER A 110 15.74 9.38 0.16
C SER A 110 16.45 8.29 0.95
N ALA A 111 15.67 7.52 1.73
CA ALA A 111 16.16 6.33 2.43
C ALA A 111 16.10 5.04 1.57
N GLY A 112 15.73 5.15 0.29
CA GLY A 112 15.72 4.02 -0.66
C GLY A 112 14.46 3.14 -0.61
N LEU A 113 13.39 3.57 0.06
CA LEU A 113 12.16 2.81 0.12
C LEU A 113 11.29 3.04 -1.13
N THR A 114 10.59 1.99 -1.56
CA THR A 114 9.52 2.09 -2.56
C THR A 114 8.25 2.60 -1.89
N VAL A 115 7.69 3.70 -2.41
CA VAL A 115 6.55 4.39 -1.79
C VAL A 115 5.35 4.43 -2.73
N PHE A 116 4.22 3.86 -2.29
CA PHE A 116 2.93 3.99 -2.96
C PHE A 116 1.97 4.81 -2.09
N HIS A 117 1.11 5.62 -2.72
CA HIS A 117 0.10 6.42 -2.01
C HIS A 117 -1.31 6.04 -2.41
N VAL A 118 -2.21 5.93 -1.42
CA VAL A 118 -3.62 5.64 -1.65
C VAL A 118 -4.35 6.90 -2.12
N VAL A 119 -5.03 6.79 -3.25
CA VAL A 119 -5.69 7.92 -3.91
C VAL A 119 -7.15 7.59 -4.27
N PRO A 120 -8.11 8.39 -3.77
CA PRO A 120 -9.54 8.18 -4.03
C PRO A 120 -10.08 9.05 -5.18
N THR A 121 -9.26 9.88 -5.81
CA THR A 121 -9.66 10.78 -6.91
C THR A 121 -8.52 10.98 -7.90
N LEU A 122 -8.84 11.39 -9.14
CA LEU A 122 -7.84 11.78 -10.12
C LEU A 122 -6.94 12.93 -9.61
N GLN A 123 -7.53 13.93 -8.96
CA GLN A 123 -6.75 15.04 -8.42
C GLN A 123 -5.74 14.60 -7.35
N ALA A 124 -6.14 13.66 -6.48
CA ALA A 124 -5.23 13.07 -5.50
C ALA A 124 -4.12 12.26 -6.17
N ALA A 125 -4.44 11.54 -7.26
CA ALA A 125 -3.47 10.78 -8.04
C ALA A 125 -2.40 11.69 -8.66
N LEU A 126 -2.79 12.76 -9.32
CA LEU A 126 -1.88 13.75 -9.91
C LEU A 126 -0.98 14.36 -8.83
N LYS A 127 -1.57 14.78 -7.70
CA LYS A 127 -0.80 15.32 -6.57
C LYS A 127 0.21 14.31 -5.99
N ALA A 128 -0.14 13.02 -5.96
CA ALA A 128 0.77 12.00 -5.48
C ALA A 128 1.94 11.76 -6.44
N VAL A 129 1.67 11.74 -7.75
CA VAL A 129 2.72 11.67 -8.78
C VAL A 129 3.65 12.87 -8.70
N ASP A 130 3.11 14.08 -8.58
CA ASP A 130 3.90 15.31 -8.41
C ASP A 130 4.77 15.30 -7.14
N ALA A 131 4.32 14.59 -6.09
CA ALA A 131 5.08 14.38 -4.85
C ALA A 131 6.20 13.34 -5.01
N GLY A 132 6.30 12.65 -6.14
CA GLY A 132 7.39 11.72 -6.46
C GLY A 132 7.20 10.29 -5.93
N VAL A 133 5.96 9.83 -5.69
CA VAL A 133 5.71 8.43 -5.32
C VAL A 133 6.10 7.47 -6.45
N ASP A 134 6.47 6.23 -6.12
CA ASP A 134 6.81 5.21 -7.10
C ASP A 134 5.58 4.59 -7.76
N GLY A 135 4.44 4.67 -7.09
CA GLY A 135 3.19 4.15 -7.61
C GLY A 135 1.98 4.60 -6.79
N LEU A 136 0.82 4.21 -7.26
CA LEU A 136 -0.47 4.58 -6.68
C LEU A 136 -1.24 3.34 -6.23
N ILE A 137 -2.04 3.49 -5.19
CA ILE A 137 -3.14 2.58 -4.85
C ILE A 137 -4.42 3.35 -5.15
N VAL A 138 -5.07 3.00 -6.26
CA VAL A 138 -6.31 3.66 -6.69
C VAL A 138 -7.48 2.94 -6.03
N GLU A 139 -8.13 3.61 -5.09
CA GLU A 139 -9.18 3.03 -4.27
C GLU A 139 -10.52 3.75 -4.53
N GLY A 140 -11.49 3.01 -5.06
CA GLY A 140 -12.85 3.50 -5.26
C GLY A 140 -13.74 3.35 -4.03
N SER A 141 -15.01 3.72 -4.20
CA SER A 141 -16.02 3.74 -3.13
C SER A 141 -16.31 2.36 -2.50
N GLU A 142 -16.02 1.27 -3.22
CA GLU A 142 -16.19 -0.10 -2.73
C GLU A 142 -15.10 -0.52 -1.75
N GLY A 143 -14.02 0.25 -1.60
CA GLY A 143 -12.97 0.01 -0.60
C GLY A 143 -13.50 0.09 0.83
N GLY A 144 -12.88 -0.62 1.76
CA GLY A 144 -13.21 -0.57 3.19
C GLY A 144 -12.56 0.59 3.93
N GLY A 145 -13.02 0.86 5.15
CA GLY A 145 -12.37 1.82 6.05
C GLY A 145 -12.73 3.29 5.80
N PHE A 146 -11.71 4.13 5.77
CA PHE A 146 -11.88 5.58 5.63
C PHE A 146 -12.37 5.97 4.23
N LYS A 147 -13.50 6.66 4.15
CA LYS A 147 -14.13 7.03 2.89
C LYS A 147 -13.86 8.49 2.50
N ASN A 148 -13.63 8.69 1.21
CA ASN A 148 -13.69 10.03 0.64
C ASN A 148 -15.15 10.46 0.49
N PRO A 149 -15.52 11.70 0.85
CA PRO A 149 -16.89 12.20 0.69
C PRO A 149 -17.34 12.32 -0.79
N ARG A 150 -16.40 12.21 -1.74
CA ARG A 150 -16.69 12.17 -3.19
C ARG A 150 -16.53 10.73 -3.68
N ASP A 151 -17.60 9.96 -3.55
CA ASP A 151 -17.61 8.57 -3.94
C ASP A 151 -17.53 8.40 -5.45
N VAL A 152 -16.52 7.64 -5.89
CA VAL A 152 -16.35 7.23 -7.29
C VAL A 152 -16.12 5.73 -7.30
N ALA A 153 -16.91 4.99 -8.08
CA ALA A 153 -16.73 3.55 -8.22
C ALA A 153 -15.34 3.22 -8.80
N THR A 154 -14.73 2.13 -8.31
CA THR A 154 -13.39 1.72 -8.72
C THR A 154 -13.26 1.54 -10.22
N MET A 155 -14.27 0.93 -10.87
CA MET A 155 -14.30 0.69 -12.32
C MET A 155 -14.41 1.97 -13.17
N VAL A 156 -14.75 3.11 -12.56
CA VAL A 156 -14.70 4.44 -13.20
C VAL A 156 -13.38 5.13 -12.90
N LEU A 157 -12.95 5.09 -11.64
CA LEU A 157 -11.75 5.79 -11.19
C LEU A 157 -10.47 5.19 -11.77
N LEU A 158 -10.35 3.87 -11.78
CA LEU A 158 -9.13 3.17 -12.20
C LEU A 158 -8.73 3.50 -13.65
N PRO A 159 -9.57 3.30 -14.67
CA PRO A 159 -9.21 3.64 -16.04
C PRO A 159 -9.01 5.15 -16.25
N LEU A 160 -9.76 6.00 -15.53
CA LEU A 160 -9.58 7.44 -15.56
C LEU A 160 -8.18 7.83 -15.07
N VAL A 161 -7.74 7.33 -13.92
CA VAL A 161 -6.40 7.60 -13.39
C VAL A 161 -5.35 7.05 -14.34
N ARG A 162 -5.49 5.78 -14.79
CA ARG A 162 -4.54 5.14 -15.70
C ARG A 162 -4.35 5.92 -17.01
N SER A 163 -5.40 6.57 -17.51
CA SER A 163 -5.31 7.39 -18.73
C SER A 163 -4.50 8.70 -18.56
N LYS A 164 -4.18 9.09 -17.33
CA LYS A 164 -3.53 10.37 -17.00
C LYS A 164 -2.17 10.24 -16.35
N VAL A 165 -1.80 9.06 -15.87
CA VAL A 165 -0.51 8.81 -15.21
C VAL A 165 0.16 7.57 -15.77
N ASP A 166 1.49 7.54 -15.72
CA ASP A 166 2.29 6.38 -16.17
C ASP A 166 3.14 5.79 -15.03
N VAL A 167 2.66 5.80 -13.80
CA VAL A 167 3.25 5.06 -12.69
C VAL A 167 2.54 3.72 -12.50
N PRO A 168 3.17 2.71 -11.86
CA PRO A 168 2.50 1.49 -11.47
C PRO A 168 1.28 1.76 -10.59
N ILE A 169 0.20 1.00 -10.82
CA ILE A 169 -1.06 1.14 -10.08
C ILE A 169 -1.44 -0.19 -9.44
N ILE A 170 -1.80 -0.15 -8.17
CA ILE A 170 -2.51 -1.21 -7.46
C ILE A 170 -3.98 -0.77 -7.40
N ALA A 171 -4.87 -1.60 -7.92
CA ALA A 171 -6.30 -1.36 -7.87
C ALA A 171 -6.88 -1.83 -6.53
N ALA A 172 -7.69 -1.03 -5.87
CA ALA A 172 -8.32 -1.34 -4.59
C ALA A 172 -9.80 -0.95 -4.58
N GLY A 173 -10.59 -1.72 -3.82
CA GLY A 173 -12.04 -1.55 -3.73
C GLY A 173 -12.80 -2.44 -4.72
N GLY A 174 -13.56 -3.42 -4.21
CA GLY A 174 -14.43 -4.30 -4.98
C GLY A 174 -13.77 -5.48 -5.69
N PHE A 175 -12.48 -5.74 -5.46
CA PHE A 175 -11.78 -6.90 -6.04
C PHE A 175 -11.87 -8.10 -5.09
N VAL A 176 -12.70 -9.10 -5.45
CA VAL A 176 -13.07 -10.21 -4.57
C VAL A 176 -12.78 -11.59 -5.16
N ASP A 177 -12.52 -11.67 -6.47
CA ASP A 177 -12.30 -12.93 -7.19
C ASP A 177 -11.43 -12.72 -8.45
N GLY A 178 -11.15 -13.82 -9.15
CA GLY A 178 -10.38 -13.79 -10.41
C GLY A 178 -11.05 -13.01 -11.54
N LYS A 179 -12.37 -12.86 -11.55
CA LYS A 179 -13.10 -12.09 -12.58
C LYS A 179 -12.88 -10.58 -12.37
N THR A 180 -13.05 -10.14 -11.13
CA THR A 180 -12.81 -8.73 -10.77
C THR A 180 -11.34 -8.37 -10.91
N MET A 181 -10.42 -9.30 -10.60
CA MET A 181 -8.99 -9.13 -10.86
C MET A 181 -8.68 -9.01 -12.36
N ALA A 182 -9.28 -9.84 -13.21
CA ALA A 182 -9.11 -9.74 -14.67
C ALA A 182 -9.64 -8.39 -15.20
N ALA A 183 -10.75 -7.89 -14.66
CA ALA A 183 -11.28 -6.57 -15.01
C ALA A 183 -10.32 -5.41 -14.62
N ALA A 184 -9.53 -5.56 -13.54
CA ALA A 184 -8.52 -4.57 -13.17
C ALA A 184 -7.33 -4.52 -14.13
N PHE A 185 -7.05 -5.61 -14.85
CA PHE A 185 -5.96 -5.66 -15.84
C PHE A 185 -6.40 -5.22 -17.24
N ALA A 186 -7.70 -5.25 -17.55
CA ALA A 186 -8.25 -4.87 -18.84
C ALA A 186 -8.28 -3.34 -19.03
#